data_0a673c1510a6bef9b16953b145974507
#
_entry.id   0a673c1510a6bef9b16953b145974507
#
_cell.length_a   1.000
_cell.length_b   1.000
_cell.length_c   1.000
_cell.angle_alpha   90.00
_cell.angle_beta   90.00
_cell.angle_gamma   90.00
#
_symmetry.space_group_name_H-M   'P 1'
#
loop_
_entity.id
_entity.type
_entity.pdbx_description
1 polymer ?
#
loop_
_entity_poly.entity_id
_entity_poly.type
_entity_poly.pdbx_seq_one_letter_code
_entity_poly.pdbx_strand_id
1 'polypeptide(L)'
;MKYELPFFEIKSIKKAYQLSASCLHHHGQQKVKQALAGVSLTLGPGLYGLLGPNGAGKSTLIGIITGTLAADSGEVLWCGRPARGIRFRRVLGYMPQQQGLYDSYTGRRFLAYMAALKELPRKTVPAEVDRVAAAVNLSAELDKRLSAYSGGMKQRLLLASALLGDPKLLILDEPTAGLDPKERVRLRELLAEMAADRIILVATHVVSDVETVATEVILLRAGKIVDAAPVPDLIAKYAPGQGLEDVYLAVFGEGDGK
;
A
#
# COMPACT_ATOMS: atom_id res chain seq x y z
N MET A 1 -12.51 22.58 -18.86
CA MET A 1 -12.80 21.65 -17.75
C MET A 1 -11.70 21.87 -16.71
N LYS A 2 -12.01 22.38 -15.51
CA LYS A 2 -11.07 22.42 -14.39
C LYS A 2 -10.79 20.94 -14.04
N TYR A 3 -9.56 20.51 -14.19
CA TYR A 3 -9.12 19.22 -13.65
C TYR A 3 -9.14 19.35 -12.12
N GLU A 4 -10.19 18.90 -11.49
CA GLU A 4 -10.19 18.70 -10.04
C GLU A 4 -9.13 17.64 -9.73
N LEU A 5 -8.26 17.94 -8.76
CA LEU A 5 -7.26 16.98 -8.30
C LEU A 5 -7.97 15.70 -7.83
N PRO A 6 -7.38 14.51 -8.04
CA PRO A 6 -7.99 13.27 -7.59
C PRO A 6 -8.13 13.29 -6.07
N PHE A 7 -9.23 12.71 -5.56
CA PHE A 7 -9.41 12.46 -4.15
C PHE A 7 -9.95 11.04 -3.91
N PHE A 8 -9.58 10.49 -2.78
CA PHE A 8 -9.92 9.13 -2.38
C PHE A 8 -10.53 9.16 -0.99
N GLU A 9 -11.68 8.51 -0.81
CA GLU A 9 -12.42 8.52 0.44
C GLU A 9 -12.72 7.11 0.93
N ILE A 10 -12.54 6.92 2.21
CA ILE A 10 -12.95 5.73 2.97
C ILE A 10 -13.98 6.22 3.98
N LYS A 11 -15.19 5.65 3.99
CA LYS A 11 -16.29 6.08 4.86
C LYS A 11 -16.75 4.94 5.75
N SER A 12 -16.44 5.04 7.04
CA SER A 12 -16.93 4.17 8.11
C SER A 12 -16.76 2.67 7.83
N ILE A 13 -15.63 2.28 7.26
CA ILE A 13 -15.35 0.88 6.91
C ILE A 13 -15.27 0.03 8.17
N LYS A 14 -16.08 -1.04 8.20
CA LYS A 14 -16.05 -2.08 9.24
C LYS A 14 -15.77 -3.45 8.62
N LYS A 15 -15.00 -4.25 9.34
CA LYS A 15 -14.73 -5.66 8.97
C LYS A 15 -14.50 -6.49 10.20
N ALA A 16 -15.19 -7.62 10.29
CA ALA A 16 -15.03 -8.61 11.34
C ALA A 16 -14.78 -10.00 10.74
N TYR A 17 -14.02 -10.82 11.45
CA TYR A 17 -13.76 -12.21 11.09
C TYR A 17 -14.32 -13.13 12.18
N GLN A 18 -15.00 -14.19 11.76
CA GLN A 18 -15.36 -15.29 12.64
C GLN A 18 -14.11 -16.13 12.91
N LEU A 19 -13.75 -16.33 14.17
CA LEU A 19 -12.67 -17.24 14.54
C LEU A 19 -13.23 -18.67 14.52
N SER A 20 -12.57 -19.58 13.76
CA SER A 20 -13.00 -20.97 13.67
C SER A 20 -12.93 -21.67 15.03
N ALA A 21 -13.85 -22.61 15.27
CA ALA A 21 -13.98 -23.35 16.53
C ALA A 21 -12.75 -24.19 16.95
N SER A 22 -11.79 -24.40 16.04
CA SER A 22 -10.55 -25.13 16.36
C SER A 22 -9.61 -24.40 17.34
N CYS A 23 -9.85 -23.14 17.65
CA CYS A 23 -9.10 -22.37 18.64
C CYS A 23 -9.83 -22.24 19.99
N LEU A 24 -10.93 -22.96 20.20
CA LEU A 24 -11.79 -22.83 21.35
C LEU A 24 -11.73 -24.10 22.22
N HIS A 25 -10.86 -24.10 23.24
CA HIS A 25 -11.14 -24.84 24.46
C HIS A 25 -12.00 -23.93 25.36
N HIS A 26 -13.24 -24.43 25.63
CA HIS A 26 -14.28 -23.91 26.53
C HIS A 26 -15.21 -22.76 26.07
N HIS A 27 -16.49 -23.13 26.06
CA HIS A 27 -17.73 -22.34 25.96
C HIS A 27 -18.09 -21.80 24.57
N GLY A 28 -19.07 -22.40 23.96
CA GLY A 28 -19.82 -22.23 22.71
C GLY A 28 -20.16 -20.82 22.15
N GLN A 29 -19.38 -19.79 22.43
CA GLN A 29 -19.51 -18.50 21.78
C GLN A 29 -18.48 -18.35 20.67
N GLN A 30 -18.95 -18.20 19.44
CA GLN A 30 -18.11 -17.81 18.30
C GLN A 30 -17.43 -16.47 18.62
N LYS A 31 -16.12 -16.51 18.85
CA LYS A 31 -15.35 -15.27 19.00
C LYS A 31 -15.27 -14.56 17.66
N VAL A 32 -15.76 -13.34 17.59
CA VAL A 32 -15.63 -12.43 16.46
C VAL A 32 -14.44 -11.50 16.70
N LYS A 33 -13.49 -11.46 15.77
CA LYS A 33 -12.37 -10.52 15.79
C LYS A 33 -12.71 -9.33 14.90
N GLN A 34 -12.92 -8.16 15.50
CA GLN A 34 -13.09 -6.90 14.79
C GLN A 34 -11.75 -6.48 14.19
N ALA A 35 -11.60 -6.52 12.87
CA ALA A 35 -10.38 -6.12 12.18
C ALA A 35 -10.38 -4.63 11.81
N LEU A 36 -11.56 -4.08 11.45
CA LEU A 36 -11.76 -2.64 11.25
C LEU A 36 -13.07 -2.21 11.91
N ALA A 37 -13.01 -1.10 12.64
CA ALA A 37 -14.08 -0.64 13.54
C ALA A 37 -14.63 0.76 13.15
N GLY A 38 -14.83 1.01 11.87
CA GLY A 38 -15.37 2.28 11.36
C GLY A 38 -14.28 3.24 10.91
N VAL A 39 -13.32 2.75 10.12
CA VAL A 39 -12.25 3.56 9.53
C VAL A 39 -12.82 4.55 8.53
N SER A 40 -12.49 5.84 8.71
CA SER A 40 -12.81 6.92 7.76
C SER A 40 -11.57 7.74 7.47
N LEU A 41 -11.36 8.09 6.19
CA LEU A 41 -10.18 8.80 5.73
C LEU A 41 -10.47 9.49 4.40
N THR A 42 -9.92 10.68 4.17
CA THR A 42 -9.97 11.38 2.89
C THR A 42 -8.57 11.80 2.49
N LEU A 43 -8.12 11.39 1.31
CA LEU A 43 -6.78 11.64 0.80
C LEU A 43 -6.86 12.41 -0.51
N GLY A 44 -6.05 13.46 -0.64
CA GLY A 44 -5.70 14.14 -1.88
C GLY A 44 -4.35 13.68 -2.42
N PRO A 45 -3.80 14.31 -3.47
CA PRO A 45 -2.44 14.04 -3.92
C PRO A 45 -1.43 14.20 -2.79
N GLY A 46 -0.54 13.23 -2.66
CA GLY A 46 0.44 13.16 -1.58
C GLY A 46 0.89 11.74 -1.30
N LEU A 47 1.91 11.60 -0.45
CA LEU A 47 2.39 10.33 0.06
C LEU A 47 1.95 10.16 1.51
N TYR A 48 1.27 9.06 1.80
CA TYR A 48 0.69 8.74 3.10
C TYR A 48 1.31 7.46 3.66
N GLY A 49 1.89 7.55 4.86
CA GLY A 49 2.38 6.41 5.60
C GLY A 49 1.25 5.77 6.42
N LEU A 50 0.96 4.49 6.24
CA LEU A 50 0.04 3.74 7.09
C LEU A 50 0.83 2.89 8.08
N LEU A 51 0.96 3.38 9.30
CA LEU A 51 1.71 2.75 10.39
C LEU A 51 0.78 2.06 11.40
N GLY A 52 1.27 0.99 11.99
CA GLY A 52 0.58 0.27 13.06
C GLY A 52 1.19 -1.12 13.28
N PRO A 53 1.00 -1.73 14.45
CA PRO A 53 1.53 -3.04 14.78
C PRO A 53 0.91 -4.15 13.92
N ASN A 54 1.46 -5.36 14.01
CA ASN A 54 0.88 -6.54 13.41
C ASN A 54 -0.53 -6.78 13.96
N GLY A 55 -1.48 -7.04 13.07
CA GLY A 55 -2.88 -7.21 13.47
C GLY A 55 -3.67 -5.90 13.68
N ALA A 56 -3.08 -4.72 13.46
CA ALA A 56 -3.77 -3.43 13.54
C ALA A 56 -4.92 -3.27 12.54
N GLY A 57 -4.92 -4.05 11.44
CA GLY A 57 -5.93 -3.99 10.39
C GLY A 57 -5.42 -3.46 9.05
N LYS A 58 -4.12 -3.16 8.89
CA LYS A 58 -3.53 -2.61 7.66
C LYS A 58 -3.85 -3.44 6.42
N SER A 59 -3.51 -4.74 6.42
CA SER A 59 -3.77 -5.63 5.28
C SER A 59 -5.25 -5.82 4.99
N THR A 60 -6.11 -5.79 6.04
CA THR A 60 -7.58 -5.81 5.87
C THR A 60 -8.07 -4.54 5.18
N LEU A 61 -7.56 -3.37 5.58
CA LEU A 61 -7.90 -2.09 4.96
C LEU A 61 -7.44 -2.05 3.51
N ILE A 62 -6.19 -2.44 3.24
CA ILE A 62 -5.64 -2.55 1.87
C ILE A 62 -6.48 -3.51 1.02
N GLY A 63 -6.83 -4.69 1.55
CA GLY A 63 -7.68 -5.66 0.83
C GLY A 63 -9.03 -5.09 0.45
N ILE A 64 -9.64 -4.26 1.30
CA ILE A 64 -10.92 -3.59 1.00
C ILE A 64 -10.72 -2.50 -0.05
N ILE A 65 -9.69 -1.66 0.07
CA ILE A 65 -9.36 -0.62 -0.90
C ILE A 65 -9.12 -1.22 -2.29
N THR A 66 -8.35 -2.29 -2.36
CA THR A 66 -7.99 -2.96 -3.64
C THR A 66 -9.10 -3.84 -4.21
N GLY A 67 -10.18 -4.06 -3.43
CA GLY A 67 -11.31 -4.88 -3.83
C GLY A 67 -11.07 -6.38 -3.77
N THR A 68 -9.99 -6.84 -3.11
CA THR A 68 -9.72 -8.26 -2.85
C THR A 68 -10.51 -8.80 -1.66
N LEU A 69 -11.03 -7.90 -0.82
CA LEU A 69 -11.84 -8.20 0.35
C LEU A 69 -13.08 -7.29 0.37
N ALA A 70 -14.24 -7.85 0.69
CA ALA A 70 -15.46 -7.08 0.91
C ALA A 70 -15.51 -6.53 2.35
N ALA A 71 -15.89 -5.26 2.50
CA ALA A 71 -16.24 -4.68 3.80
C ALA A 71 -17.59 -5.23 4.27
N ASP A 72 -17.81 -5.29 5.59
CA ASP A 72 -19.11 -5.64 6.16
C ASP A 72 -20.05 -4.42 6.14
N SER A 73 -19.50 -3.22 6.25
CA SER A 73 -20.22 -1.95 6.09
C SER A 73 -19.27 -0.81 5.73
N GLY A 74 -19.84 0.31 5.28
CA GLY A 74 -19.09 1.47 4.81
C GLY A 74 -18.83 1.40 3.31
N GLU A 75 -18.14 2.39 2.78
CA GLU A 75 -17.85 2.50 1.35
C GLU A 75 -16.48 3.09 1.07
N VAL A 76 -15.92 2.74 -0.08
CA VAL A 76 -14.69 3.30 -0.64
C VAL A 76 -15.05 4.03 -1.92
N LEU A 77 -14.62 5.29 -2.04
CA LEU A 77 -14.94 6.15 -3.17
C LEU A 77 -13.66 6.69 -3.83
N TRP A 78 -13.70 6.77 -5.14
CA TRP A 78 -12.72 7.46 -5.97
C TRP A 78 -13.41 8.62 -6.70
N CYS A 79 -13.01 9.86 -6.39
CA CYS A 79 -13.64 11.07 -6.94
C CYS A 79 -15.17 11.03 -6.82
N GLY A 80 -15.67 10.70 -5.60
CA GLY A 80 -17.08 10.63 -5.27
C GLY A 80 -17.86 9.44 -5.87
N ARG A 81 -17.19 8.49 -6.55
CA ARG A 81 -17.82 7.30 -7.16
C ARG A 81 -17.32 6.03 -6.47
N PRO A 82 -18.14 4.97 -6.37
CA PRO A 82 -17.70 3.71 -5.78
C PRO A 82 -16.41 3.19 -6.42
N ALA A 83 -15.39 2.93 -5.59
CA ALA A 83 -14.07 2.45 -5.97
C ALA A 83 -14.13 0.95 -6.32
N ARG A 84 -14.75 0.63 -7.45
CA ARG A 84 -14.92 -0.75 -7.91
C ARG A 84 -14.98 -0.85 -9.44
N GLY A 85 -14.81 -2.08 -9.92
CA GLY A 85 -14.89 -2.39 -11.35
C GLY A 85 -13.66 -1.92 -12.14
N ILE A 86 -13.75 -2.04 -13.47
CA ILE A 86 -12.61 -1.82 -14.37
C ILE A 86 -12.13 -0.36 -14.38
N ARG A 87 -13.04 0.60 -14.23
CA ARG A 87 -12.68 2.03 -14.20
C ARG A 87 -11.77 2.37 -13.04
N PHE A 88 -12.06 1.81 -11.86
CA PHE A 88 -11.22 2.00 -10.69
C PHE A 88 -9.90 1.23 -10.82
N ARG A 89 -9.92 -0.01 -11.31
CA ARG A 89 -8.68 -0.80 -11.52
C ARG A 89 -7.69 -0.14 -12.48
N ARG A 90 -8.16 0.65 -13.45
CA ARG A 90 -7.28 1.40 -14.36
C ARG A 90 -6.50 2.52 -13.66
N VAL A 91 -7.08 3.14 -12.65
CA VAL A 91 -6.41 4.22 -11.88
C VAL A 91 -5.68 3.70 -10.64
N LEU A 92 -5.87 2.44 -10.28
CA LEU A 92 -5.23 1.79 -9.13
C LEU A 92 -3.95 1.08 -9.56
N GLY A 93 -2.84 1.39 -8.88
CA GLY A 93 -1.63 0.58 -8.81
C GLY A 93 -1.58 -0.12 -7.45
N TYR A 94 -1.32 -1.42 -7.44
CA TYR A 94 -1.22 -2.17 -6.20
C TYR A 94 0.00 -3.07 -6.20
N MET A 95 0.80 -2.93 -5.15
CA MET A 95 1.93 -3.79 -4.85
C MET A 95 1.66 -4.52 -3.53
N PRO A 96 1.34 -5.82 -3.55
CA PRO A 96 1.13 -6.61 -2.34
C PRO A 96 2.46 -6.96 -1.66
N GLN A 97 2.42 -7.22 -0.37
CA GLN A 97 3.58 -7.65 0.43
C GLN A 97 4.22 -8.93 -0.13
N GLN A 98 3.40 -9.87 -0.60
CA GLN A 98 3.86 -11.10 -1.23
C GLN A 98 3.05 -11.36 -2.48
N GLN A 99 3.73 -11.63 -3.58
CA GLN A 99 3.10 -12.09 -4.81
C GLN A 99 3.88 -13.28 -5.36
N GLY A 100 3.16 -14.35 -5.69
CA GLY A 100 3.73 -15.47 -6.43
C GLY A 100 4.18 -15.00 -7.81
N LEU A 101 5.47 -15.04 -8.07
CA LEU A 101 6.05 -14.75 -9.37
C LEU A 101 6.18 -16.06 -10.17
N TYR A 102 5.96 -15.98 -11.47
CA TYR A 102 6.13 -17.11 -12.37
C TYR A 102 7.61 -17.28 -12.73
N ASP A 103 8.34 -18.14 -12.04
CA ASP A 103 9.79 -18.32 -12.18
C ASP A 103 10.25 -18.59 -13.62
N SER A 104 9.41 -19.20 -14.45
CA SER A 104 9.68 -19.46 -15.86
C SER A 104 9.51 -18.22 -16.78
N TYR A 105 8.90 -17.13 -16.29
CA TYR A 105 8.75 -15.91 -17.07
C TYR A 105 10.03 -15.08 -17.01
N THR A 106 10.25 -14.24 -18.03
CA THR A 106 11.18 -13.11 -17.94
C THR A 106 10.47 -11.92 -17.30
N GLY A 107 11.22 -10.94 -16.78
CA GLY A 107 10.65 -9.68 -16.28
C GLY A 107 9.77 -8.99 -17.30
N ARG A 108 10.22 -8.92 -18.56
CA ARG A 108 9.45 -8.37 -19.68
C ARG A 108 8.12 -9.10 -19.89
N ARG A 109 8.15 -10.42 -19.92
CA ARG A 109 6.94 -11.24 -20.06
C ARG A 109 5.97 -11.06 -18.92
N PHE A 110 6.48 -10.96 -17.68
CA PHE A 110 5.66 -10.72 -16.51
C PHE A 110 4.98 -9.35 -16.56
N LEU A 111 5.73 -8.28 -16.86
CA LEU A 111 5.16 -6.93 -16.97
C LEU A 111 4.15 -6.83 -18.13
N ALA A 112 4.42 -7.47 -19.27
CA ALA A 112 3.47 -7.52 -20.39
C ALA A 112 2.18 -8.27 -20.01
N TYR A 113 2.29 -9.35 -19.22
CA TYR A 113 1.13 -10.07 -18.69
C TYR A 113 0.32 -9.19 -17.72
N MET A 114 0.98 -8.49 -16.81
CA MET A 114 0.30 -7.55 -15.89
C MET A 114 -0.35 -6.38 -16.63
N ALA A 115 0.29 -5.86 -17.69
CA ALA A 115 -0.29 -4.83 -18.55
C ALA A 115 -1.57 -5.32 -19.25
N ALA A 116 -1.58 -6.59 -19.70
CA ALA A 116 -2.77 -7.20 -20.29
C ALA A 116 -3.91 -7.35 -19.29
N LEU A 117 -3.62 -7.73 -18.03
CA LEU A 117 -4.62 -7.79 -16.94
C LEU A 117 -5.20 -6.41 -16.61
N LYS A 118 -4.43 -5.34 -16.81
CA LYS A 118 -4.90 -3.95 -16.70
C LYS A 118 -5.62 -3.45 -17.95
N GLU A 119 -5.77 -4.29 -18.98
CA GLU A 119 -6.39 -3.95 -20.26
C GLU A 119 -5.69 -2.78 -20.97
N LEU A 120 -4.37 -2.68 -20.84
CA LEU A 120 -3.61 -1.69 -21.60
C LEU A 120 -3.61 -2.03 -23.09
N PRO A 121 -3.68 -1.04 -23.99
CA PRO A 121 -3.68 -1.28 -25.42
C PRO A 121 -2.41 -2.02 -25.85
N ARG A 122 -2.54 -3.14 -26.57
CA ARG A 122 -1.41 -4.00 -26.97
C ARG A 122 -0.27 -3.22 -27.64
N LYS A 123 -0.60 -2.18 -28.41
CA LYS A 123 0.39 -1.35 -29.12
C LYS A 123 1.27 -0.53 -28.18
N THR A 124 0.79 -0.17 -26.98
CA THR A 124 1.51 0.65 -26.01
C THR A 124 2.29 -0.18 -25.00
N VAL A 125 1.98 -1.48 -24.87
CA VAL A 125 2.59 -2.35 -23.86
C VAL A 125 4.12 -2.38 -23.91
N PRO A 126 4.80 -2.51 -25.06
CA PRO A 126 6.26 -2.53 -25.08
C PRO A 126 6.89 -1.27 -24.49
N ALA A 127 6.45 -0.09 -24.94
CA ALA A 127 6.96 1.19 -24.44
C ALA A 127 6.64 1.39 -22.93
N GLU A 128 5.48 0.94 -22.49
CA GLU A 128 5.06 1.02 -21.11
C GLU A 128 5.89 0.11 -20.20
N VAL A 129 6.21 -1.12 -20.67
CA VAL A 129 7.10 -2.04 -19.97
C VAL A 129 8.49 -1.43 -19.81
N ASP A 130 9.04 -0.83 -20.88
CA ASP A 130 10.35 -0.19 -20.82
C ASP A 130 10.33 1.04 -19.88
N ARG A 131 9.27 1.84 -19.90
CA ARG A 131 9.08 2.99 -19.01
C ARG A 131 9.11 2.58 -17.53
N VAL A 132 8.29 1.60 -17.14
CA VAL A 132 8.20 1.20 -15.72
C VAL A 132 9.47 0.48 -15.26
N ALA A 133 10.12 -0.28 -16.14
CA ALA A 133 11.39 -0.93 -15.83
C ALA A 133 12.51 0.09 -15.60
N ALA A 134 12.56 1.15 -16.41
CA ALA A 134 13.51 2.24 -16.24
C ALA A 134 13.29 2.97 -14.91
N ALA A 135 12.03 3.26 -14.55
CA ALA A 135 11.68 3.92 -13.29
C ALA A 135 12.18 3.17 -12.05
N VAL A 136 12.26 1.84 -12.11
CA VAL A 136 12.73 1.00 -10.98
C VAL A 136 14.13 0.43 -11.20
N ASN A 137 14.89 0.91 -12.20
CA ASN A 137 16.25 0.46 -12.51
C ASN A 137 16.34 -1.06 -12.77
N LEU A 138 15.46 -1.58 -13.63
CA LEU A 138 15.42 -3.00 -14.04
C LEU A 138 15.60 -3.22 -15.54
N SER A 139 15.85 -2.18 -16.33
CA SER A 139 15.90 -2.26 -17.80
C SER A 139 16.88 -3.33 -18.33
N ALA A 140 18.08 -3.41 -17.72
CA ALA A 140 19.12 -4.37 -18.13
C ALA A 140 18.76 -5.83 -17.77
N GLU A 141 17.81 -6.04 -16.87
CA GLU A 141 17.49 -7.34 -16.30
C GLU A 141 16.18 -7.93 -16.86
N LEU A 142 15.44 -7.16 -17.67
CA LEU A 142 14.09 -7.52 -18.13
C LEU A 142 14.01 -8.87 -18.83
N ASP A 143 15.05 -9.23 -19.58
CA ASP A 143 15.03 -10.43 -20.41
C ASP A 143 15.58 -11.67 -19.69
N LYS A 144 16.04 -11.52 -18.43
CA LYS A 144 16.40 -12.64 -17.55
C LYS A 144 15.14 -13.30 -16.95
N ARG A 145 15.21 -14.62 -16.70
CA ARG A 145 14.14 -15.36 -16.03
C ARG A 145 14.01 -14.92 -14.55
N LEU A 146 12.77 -14.91 -14.05
CA LEU A 146 12.49 -14.51 -12.67
C LEU A 146 13.07 -15.45 -11.63
N SER A 147 13.35 -16.71 -12.00
CA SER A 147 14.13 -17.65 -11.16
C SER A 147 15.56 -17.17 -10.87
N ALA A 148 16.13 -16.31 -11.73
CA ALA A 148 17.46 -15.72 -11.56
C ALA A 148 17.45 -14.34 -10.89
N TYR A 149 16.29 -13.81 -10.52
CA TYR A 149 16.17 -12.52 -9.84
C TYR A 149 16.48 -12.64 -8.37
N SER A 150 17.26 -11.68 -7.85
CA SER A 150 17.41 -11.48 -6.41
C SER A 150 16.11 -11.01 -5.76
N GLY A 151 16.01 -11.06 -4.44
CA GLY A 151 14.87 -10.54 -3.69
C GLY A 151 14.57 -9.08 -4.02
N GLY A 152 15.59 -8.22 -4.04
CA GLY A 152 15.43 -6.81 -4.41
C GLY A 152 15.01 -6.61 -5.87
N MET A 153 15.49 -7.43 -6.81
CA MET A 153 15.02 -7.38 -8.21
C MET A 153 13.55 -7.78 -8.31
N LYS A 154 13.11 -8.80 -7.56
CA LYS A 154 11.69 -9.21 -7.50
C LYS A 154 10.82 -8.09 -6.93
N GLN A 155 11.28 -7.44 -5.88
CA GLN A 155 10.58 -6.32 -5.25
C GLN A 155 10.43 -5.14 -6.21
N ARG A 156 11.51 -4.76 -6.92
CA ARG A 156 11.47 -3.72 -7.95
C ARG A 156 10.56 -4.08 -9.11
N LEU A 157 10.50 -5.35 -9.51
CA LEU A 157 9.58 -5.82 -10.54
C LEU A 157 8.11 -5.70 -10.12
N LEU A 158 7.80 -6.01 -8.85
CA LEU A 158 6.45 -5.84 -8.29
C LEU A 158 6.06 -4.36 -8.28
N LEU A 159 6.96 -3.48 -7.88
CA LEU A 159 6.75 -2.04 -7.97
C LEU A 159 6.51 -1.60 -9.42
N ALA A 160 7.35 -2.03 -10.37
CA ALA A 160 7.14 -1.75 -11.79
C ALA A 160 5.75 -2.19 -12.27
N SER A 161 5.28 -3.35 -11.84
CA SER A 161 3.94 -3.84 -12.18
C SER A 161 2.82 -2.97 -11.61
N ALA A 162 3.01 -2.41 -10.42
CA ALA A 162 2.06 -1.47 -9.82
C ALA A 162 2.01 -0.14 -10.57
N LEU A 163 3.13 0.30 -11.18
CA LEU A 163 3.24 1.55 -11.94
C LEU A 163 2.69 1.47 -13.37
N LEU A 164 2.33 0.29 -13.87
CA LEU A 164 1.76 0.13 -15.21
C LEU A 164 0.48 0.95 -15.40
N GLY A 165 0.35 1.63 -16.53
CA GLY A 165 -0.82 2.41 -16.90
C GLY A 165 -0.96 3.74 -16.17
N ASP A 166 0.11 4.27 -15.61
CA ASP A 166 0.18 5.57 -14.91
C ASP A 166 -0.92 5.77 -13.86
N PRO A 167 -0.97 4.91 -12.80
CA PRO A 167 -2.03 4.94 -11.80
C PRO A 167 -2.05 6.27 -11.05
N LYS A 168 -3.26 6.74 -10.69
CA LYS A 168 -3.46 7.95 -9.87
C LYS A 168 -3.68 7.64 -8.39
N LEU A 169 -3.92 6.39 -8.05
CA LEU A 169 -3.91 5.84 -6.70
C LEU A 169 -2.92 4.69 -6.66
N LEU A 170 -1.91 4.76 -5.80
CA LEU A 170 -0.89 3.74 -5.62
C LEU A 170 -0.93 3.21 -4.19
N ILE A 171 -1.16 1.92 -4.03
CA ILE A 171 -1.17 1.23 -2.74
C ILE A 171 0.03 0.29 -2.71
N LEU A 172 0.93 0.52 -1.77
CA LEU A 172 2.17 -0.24 -1.62
C LEU A 172 2.22 -0.88 -0.23
N ASP A 173 2.30 -2.21 -0.19
CA ASP A 173 2.38 -2.97 1.06
C ASP A 173 3.82 -3.48 1.23
N GLU A 174 4.55 -2.93 2.22
CA GLU A 174 5.96 -3.19 2.52
C GLU A 174 6.90 -3.04 1.30
N PRO A 175 6.89 -1.90 0.58
CA PRO A 175 7.59 -1.79 -0.70
C PRO A 175 9.11 -1.83 -0.59
N THR A 176 9.68 -1.59 0.59
CA THR A 176 11.13 -1.56 0.85
C THR A 176 11.70 -2.89 1.34
N ALA A 177 10.83 -3.89 1.57
CA ALA A 177 11.25 -5.20 2.07
C ALA A 177 12.27 -5.85 1.13
N GLY A 178 13.43 -6.27 1.68
CA GLY A 178 14.48 -6.92 0.89
C GLY A 178 15.31 -6.00 -0.02
N LEU A 179 15.07 -4.69 0.01
CA LEU A 179 15.91 -3.70 -0.66
C LEU A 179 17.12 -3.33 0.20
N ASP A 180 18.26 -3.09 -0.45
CA ASP A 180 19.44 -2.52 0.21
C ASP A 180 19.23 -1.02 0.54
N PRO A 181 20.04 -0.41 1.41
CA PRO A 181 19.86 1.00 1.81
C PRO A 181 19.85 1.98 0.64
N LYS A 182 20.65 1.76 -0.40
CA LYS A 182 20.73 2.63 -1.58
C LYS A 182 19.45 2.54 -2.41
N GLU A 183 18.91 1.34 -2.57
CA GLU A 183 17.66 1.11 -3.28
C GLU A 183 16.45 1.68 -2.52
N ARG A 184 16.46 1.63 -1.17
CA ARG A 184 15.41 2.28 -0.34
C ARG A 184 15.40 3.80 -0.52
N VAL A 185 16.56 4.44 -0.56
CA VAL A 185 16.64 5.90 -0.81
C VAL A 185 16.05 6.24 -2.18
N ARG A 186 16.45 5.53 -3.23
CA ARG A 186 15.92 5.74 -4.58
C ARG A 186 14.42 5.53 -4.68
N LEU A 187 13.91 4.51 -3.99
CA LEU A 187 12.47 4.28 -3.96
C LEU A 187 11.73 5.44 -3.29
N ARG A 188 12.22 5.94 -2.16
CA ARG A 188 11.63 7.08 -1.48
C ARG A 188 11.60 8.33 -2.36
N GLU A 189 12.71 8.63 -3.04
CA GLU A 189 12.81 9.74 -4.00
C GLU A 189 11.79 9.60 -5.13
N LEU A 190 11.70 8.42 -5.75
CA LEU A 190 10.74 8.13 -6.81
C LEU A 190 9.29 8.35 -6.32
N LEU A 191 8.95 7.84 -5.13
CA LEU A 191 7.60 7.98 -4.58
C LEU A 191 7.29 9.44 -4.22
N ALA A 192 8.27 10.18 -3.69
CA ALA A 192 8.11 11.61 -3.38
C ALA A 192 7.86 12.45 -4.64
N GLU A 193 8.60 12.22 -5.73
CA GLU A 193 8.37 12.86 -7.02
C GLU A 193 6.96 12.56 -7.57
N MET A 194 6.54 11.30 -7.47
CA MET A 194 5.24 10.86 -7.95
C MET A 194 4.07 11.41 -7.13
N ALA A 195 4.26 11.73 -5.86
CA ALA A 195 3.22 12.20 -4.94
C ALA A 195 2.62 13.56 -5.32
N ALA A 196 3.29 14.33 -6.20
CA ALA A 196 2.82 15.65 -6.63
C ALA A 196 1.47 15.63 -7.37
N ASP A 197 1.16 14.55 -8.10
CA ASP A 197 -0.04 14.44 -8.95
C ASP A 197 -0.88 13.19 -8.70
N ARG A 198 -0.54 12.38 -7.68
CA ARG A 198 -1.23 11.14 -7.35
C ARG A 198 -1.25 10.87 -5.86
N ILE A 199 -2.14 9.99 -5.46
CA ILE A 199 -2.28 9.55 -4.08
C ILE A 199 -1.47 8.27 -3.91
N ILE A 200 -0.54 8.25 -2.95
CA ILE A 200 0.30 7.10 -2.65
C ILE A 200 0.10 6.71 -1.19
N LEU A 201 -0.36 5.49 -0.93
CA LEU A 201 -0.47 4.92 0.41
C LEU A 201 0.58 3.82 0.59
N VAL A 202 1.52 4.04 1.49
CA VAL A 202 2.58 3.09 1.84
C VAL A 202 2.26 2.49 3.20
N ALA A 203 1.91 1.21 3.23
CA ALA A 203 1.81 0.47 4.48
C ALA A 203 3.16 -0.17 4.79
N THR A 204 3.73 0.16 5.94
CA THR A 204 5.02 -0.36 6.38
C THR A 204 5.10 -0.41 7.89
N HIS A 205 5.99 -1.25 8.41
CA HIS A 205 6.41 -1.23 9.80
C HIS A 205 7.77 -0.52 9.99
N VAL A 206 8.41 -0.12 8.88
CA VAL A 206 9.70 0.59 8.88
C VAL A 206 9.40 2.10 8.85
N VAL A 207 9.42 2.72 10.02
CA VAL A 207 9.07 4.12 10.22
C VAL A 207 9.90 5.07 9.36
N SER A 208 11.21 4.82 9.24
CA SER A 208 12.15 5.63 8.45
C SER A 208 11.84 5.65 6.94
N ASP A 209 11.02 4.73 6.44
CA ASP A 209 10.64 4.72 5.02
C ASP A 209 9.66 5.83 4.66
N VAL A 210 8.93 6.34 5.62
CA VAL A 210 7.89 7.36 5.42
C VAL A 210 8.21 8.67 6.12
N GLU A 211 9.03 8.68 7.17
CA GLU A 211 9.32 9.84 8.01
C GLU A 211 9.73 11.09 7.23
N THR A 212 10.57 10.93 6.20
CA THR A 212 11.14 12.06 5.45
C THR A 212 10.37 12.43 4.19
N VAL A 213 9.46 11.57 3.72
CA VAL A 213 8.81 11.73 2.42
C VAL A 213 7.28 11.76 2.51
N ALA A 214 6.70 11.36 3.63
CA ALA A 214 5.25 11.36 3.78
C ALA A 214 4.70 12.78 3.94
N THR A 215 3.60 13.06 3.25
CA THR A 215 2.76 14.24 3.46
C THR A 215 2.11 14.16 4.83
N GLU A 216 1.54 12.99 5.14
CA GLU A 216 0.93 12.66 6.43
C GLU A 216 1.21 11.20 6.79
N VAL A 217 1.15 10.91 8.09
CA VAL A 217 1.22 9.55 8.61
C VAL A 217 -0.09 9.22 9.32
N ILE A 218 -0.65 8.06 8.97
CA ILE A 218 -1.90 7.52 9.50
C ILE A 218 -1.53 6.42 10.51
N LEU A 219 -1.89 6.60 11.76
CA LEU A 219 -1.64 5.66 12.85
C LEU A 219 -2.87 4.77 13.05
N LEU A 220 -2.75 3.49 12.71
CA LEU A 220 -3.83 2.50 12.82
C LEU A 220 -3.57 1.55 13.99
N ARG A 221 -4.51 1.46 14.96
CA ARG A 221 -4.46 0.54 16.10
C ARG A 221 -5.81 -0.13 16.30
N ALA A 222 -5.82 -1.46 16.44
CA ALA A 222 -7.01 -2.26 16.70
C ALA A 222 -8.22 -1.91 15.80
N GLY A 223 -7.94 -1.72 14.49
CA GLY A 223 -8.94 -1.42 13.47
C GLY A 223 -9.50 0.02 13.50
N LYS A 224 -8.87 0.93 14.21
CA LYS A 224 -9.25 2.36 14.27
C LYS A 224 -8.07 3.24 13.91
N ILE A 225 -8.33 4.36 13.24
CA ILE A 225 -7.35 5.43 13.11
C ILE A 225 -7.25 6.12 14.47
N VAL A 226 -6.06 6.11 15.04
CA VAL A 226 -5.73 6.81 16.30
C VAL A 226 -5.46 8.27 16.00
N ASP A 227 -4.70 8.52 14.93
CA ASP A 227 -4.38 9.85 14.44
C ASP A 227 -3.96 9.82 12.97
N ALA A 228 -4.06 10.95 12.28
CA ALA A 228 -3.58 11.14 10.92
C ALA A 228 -3.18 12.60 10.76
N ALA A 229 -1.88 12.87 10.62
CA ALA A 229 -1.35 14.22 10.52
C ALA A 229 0.05 14.24 9.88
N PRO A 230 0.57 15.42 9.48
CA PRO A 230 1.96 15.61 9.10
C PRO A 230 2.93 15.13 10.18
N VAL A 231 4.09 14.61 9.77
CA VAL A 231 5.10 14.07 10.70
C VAL A 231 5.48 15.07 11.81
N PRO A 232 5.74 16.38 11.52
CA PRO A 232 6.06 17.34 12.57
C PRO A 232 4.96 17.49 13.65
N ASP A 233 3.69 17.43 13.24
CA ASP A 233 2.55 17.57 14.16
C ASP A 233 2.41 16.34 15.05
N LEU A 234 2.63 15.13 14.51
CA LEU A 234 2.65 13.91 15.32
C LEU A 234 3.80 13.91 16.31
N ILE A 235 4.99 14.35 15.90
CA ILE A 235 6.15 14.49 16.79
C ILE A 235 5.83 15.48 17.92
N ALA A 236 5.31 16.67 17.57
CA ALA A 236 4.95 17.67 18.59
C ALA A 236 3.92 17.15 19.60
N LYS A 237 3.00 16.30 19.15
CA LYS A 237 1.92 15.77 19.98
C LYS A 237 2.34 14.60 20.88
N TYR A 238 3.11 13.66 20.37
CA TYR A 238 3.37 12.36 21.01
C TYR A 238 4.81 12.18 21.52
N ALA A 239 5.80 12.85 20.88
CA ALA A 239 7.23 12.68 21.20
C ALA A 239 8.01 14.00 20.96
N PRO A 240 7.71 15.10 21.68
CA PRO A 240 8.31 16.40 21.43
C PRO A 240 9.84 16.37 21.47
N GLY A 241 10.50 16.84 20.39
CA GLY A 241 11.95 16.90 20.28
C GLY A 241 12.64 15.57 19.91
N GLN A 242 11.85 14.53 19.56
CA GLN A 242 12.32 13.21 19.16
C GLN A 242 11.98 12.94 17.68
N GLY A 243 11.90 11.66 17.26
CA GLY A 243 11.59 11.25 15.90
C GLY A 243 10.25 10.54 15.76
N LEU A 244 9.91 10.18 14.53
CA LEU A 244 8.68 9.41 14.26
C LEU A 244 8.72 7.99 14.85
N GLU A 245 9.91 7.41 15.07
CA GLU A 245 10.04 6.13 15.78
C GLU A 245 9.57 6.24 17.24
N ASP A 246 9.86 7.36 17.90
CA ASP A 246 9.40 7.61 19.28
C ASP A 246 7.90 7.86 19.32
N VAL A 247 7.32 8.52 18.31
CA VAL A 247 5.85 8.59 18.15
C VAL A 247 5.25 7.20 18.01
N TYR A 248 5.86 6.33 17.21
CA TYR A 248 5.41 4.94 17.07
C TYR A 248 5.45 4.19 18.40
N LEU A 249 6.54 4.32 19.17
CA LEU A 249 6.67 3.72 20.49
C LEU A 249 5.67 4.30 21.51
N ALA A 250 5.48 5.61 21.50
CA ALA A 250 4.50 6.26 22.39
C ALA A 250 3.06 5.82 22.11
N VAL A 251 2.69 5.63 20.83
CA VAL A 251 1.33 5.26 20.46
C VAL A 251 1.09 3.74 20.56
N PHE A 252 2.10 2.91 20.27
CA PHE A 252 1.95 1.47 20.15
C PHE A 252 2.76 0.65 21.19
N GLY A 253 3.76 1.25 21.85
CA GLY A 253 4.72 0.54 22.71
C GLY A 253 4.15 0.03 24.05
N GLU A 254 3.03 0.56 24.53
CA GLU A 254 2.36 0.04 25.70
C GLU A 254 1.23 -0.93 25.30
N GLY A 255 1.54 -2.22 25.10
CA GLY A 255 0.46 -3.19 24.95
C GLY A 255 0.65 -4.48 24.19
N ASP A 256 1.83 -4.83 23.72
CA ASP A 256 2.04 -6.15 23.08
C ASP A 256 2.59 -7.21 24.07
N GLY A 257 2.24 -7.09 25.33
CA GLY A 257 2.62 -8.02 26.38
C GLY A 257 1.41 -8.51 27.20
N LYS A 258 0.46 -9.24 26.59
CA LYS A 258 -0.34 -10.28 27.28
C LYS A 258 -1.16 -11.08 26.29
#